data_f50039260c199b812f7a4ccf31cd6f24
#
_entry.id   f50039260c199b812f7a4ccf31cd6f24
#
_cell.length_a   1.000
_cell.length_b   1.000
_cell.length_c   1.000
_cell.angle_alpha   90.00
_cell.angle_beta   90.00
_cell.angle_gamma   90.00
#
_symmetry.space_group_name_H-M   'P 1'
#
loop_
_entity.id
_entity.type
_entity.pdbx_description
1 polymer ?
#
loop_
_entity_poly.entity_id
_entity_poly.type
_entity_poly.pdbx_seq_one_letter_code
_entity_poly.pdbx_strand_id
1 'polypeptide(L)'
;KRLTKLQLITILSLVCIVLALVGLFLLLKEDKKDLATEERIDTDGVITFSVEEPEESEPEEYNVASDMPKRILIPKITVDGYIQLVGIDQEYNIAVPSNVHLAGWYVNSVKPGEVGLSIMDGHRDGSSVGGIFRNIEKLAKGDEIQIEYGDGSIKDFKVVEVIQVSIE
;
A
#
# COMPACT_ATOMS: atom_id res chain seq x y z
N LYS A 1 -50.44 -22.74 29.44
CA LYS A 1 -50.56 -24.02 28.68
C LYS A 1 -49.22 -24.70 28.74
N ARG A 2 -49.12 -25.89 29.33
CA ARG A 2 -47.87 -26.68 29.35
C ARG A 2 -47.67 -27.27 27.95
N LEU A 3 -46.50 -27.04 27.37
CA LEU A 3 -46.08 -27.62 26.09
C LEU A 3 -46.03 -29.15 26.19
N THR A 4 -46.52 -29.83 25.18
CA THR A 4 -46.43 -31.30 25.10
C THR A 4 -44.96 -31.70 24.85
N LYS A 5 -44.59 -32.93 25.26
CA LYS A 5 -43.25 -33.46 25.06
C LYS A 5 -42.81 -33.38 23.57
N LEU A 6 -43.77 -33.63 22.67
CA LEU A 6 -43.52 -33.55 21.23
C LEU A 6 -43.19 -32.12 20.75
N GLN A 7 -43.91 -31.10 21.25
CA GLN A 7 -43.64 -29.69 20.96
C GLN A 7 -42.29 -29.24 21.52
N LEU A 8 -41.88 -29.76 22.66
CA LEU A 8 -40.57 -29.45 23.23
C LEU A 8 -39.43 -30.03 22.38
N ILE A 9 -39.59 -31.27 21.87
CA ILE A 9 -38.59 -31.91 21.00
C ILE A 9 -38.47 -31.16 19.66
N THR A 10 -39.59 -30.73 19.07
CA THR A 10 -39.55 -29.96 17.79
C THR A 10 -38.89 -28.60 17.96
N ILE A 11 -39.14 -27.90 19.05
CA ILE A 11 -38.50 -26.62 19.36
C ILE A 11 -37.00 -26.82 19.56
N LEU A 12 -36.60 -27.86 20.32
CA LEU A 12 -35.18 -28.14 20.56
C LEU A 12 -34.44 -28.48 19.26
N SER A 13 -35.04 -29.28 18.37
CA SER A 13 -34.44 -29.61 17.07
C SER A 13 -34.30 -28.38 16.18
N LEU A 14 -35.29 -27.47 16.19
CA LEU A 14 -35.23 -26.24 15.43
C LEU A 14 -34.08 -25.30 15.90
N VAL A 15 -33.91 -25.21 17.22
CA VAL A 15 -32.84 -24.44 17.85
C VAL A 15 -31.47 -25.02 17.46
N CYS A 16 -31.30 -26.35 17.47
CA CYS A 16 -30.04 -26.99 17.04
C CYS A 16 -29.73 -26.71 15.57
N ILE A 17 -30.75 -26.75 14.69
CA ILE A 17 -30.56 -26.44 13.26
C ILE A 17 -30.14 -24.99 13.07
N VAL A 18 -30.76 -24.04 13.76
CA VAL A 18 -30.40 -22.62 13.70
C VAL A 18 -28.97 -22.39 14.20
N LEU A 19 -28.58 -23.01 15.30
CA LEU A 19 -27.21 -22.91 15.83
C LEU A 19 -26.18 -23.52 14.87
N ALA A 20 -26.52 -24.64 14.21
CA ALA A 20 -25.65 -25.25 13.20
C ALA A 20 -25.47 -24.34 11.96
N LEU A 21 -26.57 -23.69 11.51
CA LEU A 21 -26.52 -22.75 10.38
C LEU A 21 -25.73 -21.48 10.72
N VAL A 22 -25.88 -20.96 11.94
CA VAL A 22 -25.09 -19.82 12.42
C VAL A 22 -23.63 -20.19 12.53
N GLY A 23 -23.31 -21.37 13.07
CA GLY A 23 -21.94 -21.88 13.14
C GLY A 23 -21.31 -22.03 11.75
N LEU A 24 -22.05 -22.62 10.79
CA LEU A 24 -21.60 -22.74 9.40
C LEU A 24 -21.42 -21.36 8.73
N PHE A 25 -22.33 -20.42 9.00
CA PHE A 25 -22.21 -19.04 8.48
C PHE A 25 -20.98 -18.31 9.04
N LEU A 26 -20.67 -18.51 10.34
CA LEU A 26 -19.47 -17.92 10.94
C LEU A 26 -18.19 -18.56 10.37
N LEU A 27 -18.16 -19.87 10.18
CA LEU A 27 -17.03 -20.57 9.54
C LEU A 27 -16.82 -20.11 8.09
N LEU A 28 -17.90 -19.95 7.31
CA LEU A 28 -17.83 -19.44 5.94
C LEU A 28 -17.46 -17.93 5.87
N LYS A 29 -17.62 -17.19 6.96
CA LYS A 29 -17.23 -15.79 7.05
C LYS A 29 -15.75 -15.62 7.42
N GLU A 30 -15.15 -16.59 8.10
CA GLU A 30 -13.71 -16.59 8.37
C GLU A 30 -12.86 -16.89 7.13
N ASP A 31 -13.35 -17.72 6.20
CA ASP A 31 -12.62 -18.05 4.95
C ASP A 31 -12.52 -16.89 3.93
N LYS A 32 -13.17 -15.74 4.18
CA LYS A 32 -13.00 -14.55 3.35
C LYS A 32 -11.92 -13.57 3.84
N LYS A 33 -11.26 -13.89 4.95
CA LYS A 33 -10.26 -13.00 5.54
C LYS A 33 -8.82 -13.41 5.27
N ASP A 34 -8.59 -14.57 4.64
CA ASP A 34 -7.25 -15.14 4.44
C ASP A 34 -6.83 -15.26 2.96
N LEU A 35 -7.40 -14.42 2.08
CA LEU A 35 -6.77 -14.06 0.81
C LEU A 35 -6.18 -12.66 0.90
N ALA A 36 -5.70 -12.29 2.09
CA ALA A 36 -4.68 -11.28 2.20
C ALA A 36 -3.41 -11.95 1.68
N THR A 37 -2.95 -11.53 0.51
CA THR A 37 -1.60 -11.72 0.02
C THR A 37 -0.66 -11.72 1.21
N GLU A 38 0.08 -12.82 1.45
CA GLU A 38 1.15 -12.84 2.45
C GLU A 38 2.15 -11.76 2.04
N GLU A 39 2.01 -10.57 2.61
CA GLU A 39 3.05 -9.56 2.55
C GLU A 39 4.29 -10.19 3.18
N ARG A 40 5.20 -10.64 2.34
CA ARG A 40 6.53 -11.02 2.81
C ARG A 40 7.26 -9.74 3.17
N ILE A 41 7.14 -9.40 4.44
CA ILE A 41 8.05 -8.43 5.03
C ILE A 41 9.35 -9.21 5.25
N ASP A 42 10.43 -8.79 4.61
CA ASP A 42 11.75 -9.33 4.91
C ASP A 42 12.19 -8.94 6.33
N THR A 43 13.33 -9.43 6.78
CA THR A 43 13.85 -9.16 8.13
C THR A 43 14.05 -7.67 8.44
N ASP A 44 13.99 -6.81 7.42
CA ASP A 44 14.16 -5.36 7.53
C ASP A 44 12.84 -4.59 7.45
N GLY A 45 11.69 -5.27 7.35
CA GLY A 45 10.37 -4.64 7.25
C GLY A 45 10.03 -4.06 5.88
N VAL A 46 10.70 -4.54 4.84
CA VAL A 46 10.55 -4.06 3.46
C VAL A 46 9.60 -4.96 2.68
N ILE A 47 8.68 -4.37 1.93
CA ILE A 47 7.83 -5.10 0.99
C ILE A 47 8.68 -5.52 -0.21
N THR A 48 8.71 -6.84 -0.49
CA THR A 48 9.56 -7.45 -1.53
C THR A 48 8.78 -7.96 -2.73
N PHE A 49 7.50 -7.64 -2.85
CA PHE A 49 6.67 -8.01 -3.99
C PHE A 49 5.67 -6.91 -4.34
N SER A 50 5.33 -6.83 -5.62
CA SER A 50 4.30 -5.91 -6.11
C SER A 50 2.91 -6.51 -5.88
N VAL A 51 1.92 -5.66 -5.62
CA VAL A 51 0.50 -6.03 -5.55
C VAL A 51 -0.15 -5.76 -6.92
N GLU A 52 -0.93 -6.74 -7.43
CA GLU A 52 -1.61 -6.61 -8.72
C GLU A 52 -2.70 -5.53 -8.69
N GLU A 53 -3.40 -5.41 -7.56
CA GLU A 53 -4.43 -4.38 -7.33
C GLU A 53 -4.05 -3.55 -6.11
N PRO A 54 -3.40 -2.39 -6.29
CA PRO A 54 -3.01 -1.53 -5.19
C PRO A 54 -4.23 -0.93 -4.50
N GLU A 55 -4.10 -0.70 -3.22
CA GLU A 55 -5.12 -0.04 -2.41
C GLU A 55 -5.33 1.41 -2.88
N GLU A 56 -6.59 1.87 -2.92
CA GLU A 56 -6.97 3.22 -3.38
C GLU A 56 -7.53 4.10 -2.25
N SER A 57 -7.58 3.60 -1.02
CA SER A 57 -7.96 4.40 0.15
C SER A 57 -6.84 5.36 0.54
N GLU A 58 -7.22 6.49 1.17
CA GLU A 58 -6.22 7.41 1.73
C GLU A 58 -5.40 6.67 2.80
N PRO A 59 -4.07 6.67 2.70
CA PRO A 59 -3.22 5.97 3.66
C PRO A 59 -3.28 6.63 5.05
N GLU A 60 -3.25 5.82 6.09
CA GLU A 60 -3.09 6.30 7.46
C GLU A 60 -1.72 6.98 7.66
N GLU A 61 -1.56 7.72 8.77
CA GLU A 61 -0.30 8.38 9.08
C GLU A 61 0.85 7.37 9.16
N TYR A 62 1.92 7.66 8.41
CA TYR A 62 3.06 6.78 8.23
C TYR A 62 4.21 7.19 9.15
N ASN A 63 4.60 6.31 10.10
CA ASN A 63 5.71 6.53 10.99
C ASN A 63 6.93 5.70 10.55
N VAL A 64 8.04 6.38 10.32
CA VAL A 64 9.32 5.76 9.95
C VAL A 64 10.42 6.14 10.95
N ALA A 65 11.55 5.43 10.92
CA ALA A 65 12.71 5.83 11.69
C ALA A 65 13.20 7.23 11.30
N SER A 66 13.83 7.94 12.25
CA SER A 66 14.24 9.34 12.08
C SER A 66 15.12 9.60 10.86
N ASP A 67 15.93 8.62 10.48
CA ASP A 67 16.88 8.68 9.37
C ASP A 67 16.34 8.11 8.03
N MET A 68 15.04 7.82 7.97
CA MET A 68 14.38 7.28 6.77
C MET A 68 13.50 8.32 6.08
N PRO A 69 13.41 8.28 4.74
CA PRO A 69 12.50 9.14 4.00
C PRO A 69 11.05 8.82 4.38
N LYS A 70 10.28 9.86 4.71
CA LYS A 70 8.90 9.74 5.22
C LYS A 70 7.87 10.22 4.21
N ARG A 71 8.13 11.34 3.54
CA ARG A 71 7.12 12.04 2.72
C ARG A 71 7.77 12.70 1.51
N ILE A 72 7.07 12.67 0.39
CA ILE A 72 7.46 13.39 -0.83
C ILE A 72 6.47 14.50 -1.13
N LEU A 73 7.00 15.69 -1.44
CA LEU A 73 6.21 16.84 -1.85
C LEU A 73 6.71 17.33 -3.20
N ILE A 74 5.80 17.49 -4.15
CA ILE A 74 6.07 18.09 -5.48
C ILE A 74 4.96 19.09 -5.76
N PRO A 75 5.13 20.37 -5.33
CA PRO A 75 4.04 21.38 -5.37
C PRO A 75 3.51 21.61 -6.78
N LYS A 76 4.36 21.55 -7.80
CA LYS A 76 4.01 21.78 -9.21
C LYS A 76 2.88 20.87 -9.71
N ILE A 77 2.82 19.64 -9.24
CA ILE A 77 1.84 18.63 -9.65
C ILE A 77 0.95 18.17 -8.50
N THR A 78 0.97 18.91 -7.37
CA THR A 78 0.13 18.69 -6.18
C THR A 78 0.37 17.30 -5.56
N VAL A 79 1.61 16.80 -5.63
CA VAL A 79 2.01 15.58 -4.93
C VAL A 79 2.34 15.91 -3.49
N ASP A 80 1.75 15.16 -2.59
CA ASP A 80 1.96 15.20 -1.15
C ASP A 80 1.58 13.84 -0.56
N GLY A 81 2.54 12.92 -0.45
CA GLY A 81 2.29 11.55 -0.04
C GLY A 81 3.42 10.93 0.74
N TYR A 82 3.09 9.86 1.48
CA TYR A 82 4.07 9.11 2.25
C TYR A 82 4.94 8.23 1.35
N ILE A 83 6.11 7.86 1.87
CA ILE A 83 7.09 7.02 1.18
C ILE A 83 7.12 5.65 1.84
N GLN A 84 6.74 4.63 1.08
CA GLN A 84 6.87 3.22 1.46
C GLN A 84 8.28 2.73 1.13
N LEU A 85 8.86 1.92 2.01
CA LEU A 85 10.11 1.22 1.74
C LEU A 85 9.81 0.00 0.88
N VAL A 86 10.41 -0.07 -0.31
CA VAL A 86 10.19 -1.17 -1.24
C VAL A 86 11.48 -1.91 -1.57
N GLY A 87 11.39 -3.22 -1.71
CA GLY A 87 12.48 -4.10 -2.14
C GLY A 87 12.36 -4.48 -3.61
N ILE A 88 12.56 -5.75 -3.90
CA ILE A 88 12.33 -6.37 -5.21
C ILE A 88 11.18 -7.35 -5.12
N ASP A 89 10.43 -7.48 -6.21
CA ASP A 89 9.36 -8.48 -6.34
C ASP A 89 9.90 -9.88 -6.69
N GLN A 90 9.00 -10.84 -6.95
CA GLN A 90 9.36 -12.21 -7.27
C GLN A 90 10.03 -12.36 -8.65
N GLU A 91 9.82 -11.41 -9.55
CA GLU A 91 10.42 -11.30 -10.88
C GLU A 91 11.72 -10.50 -10.89
N TYR A 92 12.25 -10.11 -9.72
CA TYR A 92 13.44 -9.28 -9.55
C TYR A 92 13.31 -7.84 -10.07
N ASN A 93 12.09 -7.34 -10.25
CA ASN A 93 11.84 -5.92 -10.49
C ASN A 93 11.79 -5.14 -9.16
N ILE A 94 11.94 -3.83 -9.21
CA ILE A 94 11.66 -2.98 -8.05
C ILE A 94 10.16 -3.11 -7.74
N ALA A 95 9.84 -3.46 -6.50
CA ALA A 95 8.47 -3.63 -6.07
C ALA A 95 7.73 -2.28 -6.07
N VAL A 96 6.50 -2.28 -6.55
CA VAL A 96 5.64 -1.09 -6.60
C VAL A 96 4.93 -0.92 -5.25
N PRO A 97 4.67 0.32 -4.79
CA PRO A 97 3.93 0.55 -3.55
C PRO A 97 2.57 -0.15 -3.52
N SER A 98 2.17 -0.61 -2.33
CA SER A 98 0.90 -1.33 -2.12
C SER A 98 -0.35 -0.46 -2.21
N ASN A 99 -0.19 0.87 -2.25
CA ASN A 99 -1.29 1.83 -2.34
C ASN A 99 -0.96 2.89 -3.39
N VAL A 100 -1.96 3.30 -4.18
CA VAL A 100 -1.78 4.26 -5.28
C VAL A 100 -1.31 5.64 -4.83
N HIS A 101 -1.59 6.02 -3.58
CA HIS A 101 -1.22 7.32 -2.99
C HIS A 101 0.18 7.32 -2.35
N LEU A 102 0.88 6.18 -2.33
CA LEU A 102 2.23 6.08 -1.80
C LEU A 102 3.29 6.19 -2.91
N ALA A 103 4.41 6.85 -2.59
CA ALA A 103 5.64 6.68 -3.35
C ALA A 103 6.46 5.53 -2.76
N GLY A 104 7.17 4.78 -3.57
CA GLY A 104 8.13 3.76 -3.15
C GLY A 104 9.55 4.31 -3.17
N TRP A 105 10.33 4.07 -2.11
CA TRP A 105 11.78 4.23 -2.18
C TRP A 105 12.45 2.85 -2.17
N TYR A 106 13.24 2.57 -3.22
CA TYR A 106 13.97 1.32 -3.33
C TYR A 106 15.13 1.28 -2.34
N VAL A 107 15.03 0.42 -1.32
CA VAL A 107 15.95 0.38 -0.16
C VAL A 107 17.37 -0.02 -0.51
N ASN A 108 17.60 -0.71 -1.64
CA ASN A 108 18.95 -1.05 -2.11
C ASN A 108 19.58 0.07 -2.97
N SER A 109 18.87 1.20 -3.15
CA SER A 109 19.45 2.44 -3.67
C SER A 109 19.95 3.32 -2.52
N VAL A 110 20.69 4.39 -2.80
CA VAL A 110 21.10 5.32 -1.74
C VAL A 110 19.91 6.11 -1.21
N LYS A 111 19.98 6.56 0.04
CA LYS A 111 18.95 7.43 0.61
C LYS A 111 18.89 8.76 -0.17
N PRO A 112 17.69 9.34 -0.35
CA PRO A 112 17.55 10.64 -0.99
C PRO A 112 18.44 11.70 -0.34
N GLY A 113 19.31 12.36 -1.11
CA GLY A 113 20.24 13.37 -0.64
C GLY A 113 21.62 12.85 -0.21
N GLU A 114 21.88 11.56 -0.30
CA GLU A 114 23.20 10.97 -0.24
C GLU A 114 23.85 10.95 -1.64
N VAL A 115 25.18 10.79 -1.67
CA VAL A 115 25.92 10.70 -2.94
C VAL A 115 25.65 9.36 -3.61
N GLY A 116 25.03 9.38 -4.77
CA GLY A 116 24.70 8.19 -5.57
C GLY A 116 23.34 8.28 -6.22
N LEU A 117 22.82 7.13 -6.65
CA LEU A 117 21.51 7.01 -7.28
C LEU A 117 20.47 6.58 -6.23
N SER A 118 19.53 7.46 -5.93
CA SER A 118 18.32 7.13 -5.19
C SER A 118 17.18 6.87 -6.17
N ILE A 119 16.47 5.75 -6.00
CA ILE A 119 15.39 5.36 -6.90
C ILE A 119 14.09 5.43 -6.14
N MET A 120 13.12 6.15 -6.72
CA MET A 120 11.74 6.19 -6.26
C MET A 120 10.81 5.83 -7.41
N ASP A 121 9.75 5.11 -7.10
CA ASP A 121 8.68 4.79 -8.02
C ASP A 121 7.32 5.13 -7.43
N GLY A 122 6.25 4.85 -8.15
CA GLY A 122 4.88 5.06 -7.69
C GLY A 122 3.89 4.94 -8.82
N HIS A 123 2.66 4.67 -8.45
CA HIS A 123 1.58 4.47 -9.41
C HIS A 123 1.26 5.77 -10.17
N ARG A 124 1.05 5.63 -11.48
CA ARG A 124 0.47 6.69 -12.31
C ARG A 124 -1.04 6.69 -12.21
N ASP A 125 -1.66 5.52 -12.32
CA ASP A 125 -3.10 5.34 -12.31
C ASP A 125 -3.47 4.12 -11.44
N GLY A 126 -4.58 4.20 -10.71
CA GLY A 126 -5.27 3.06 -10.11
C GLY A 126 -6.45 2.64 -10.97
N SER A 127 -7.29 1.74 -10.45
CA SER A 127 -8.48 1.25 -11.15
C SER A 127 -9.58 2.32 -11.25
N SER A 128 -9.73 3.16 -10.23
CA SER A 128 -10.77 4.19 -10.15
C SER A 128 -10.25 5.59 -9.87
N VAL A 129 -9.05 5.72 -9.31
CA VAL A 129 -8.41 7.01 -8.97
C VAL A 129 -7.04 7.15 -9.62
N GLY A 130 -6.51 8.36 -9.68
CA GLY A 130 -5.14 8.60 -10.14
C GLY A 130 -4.12 8.26 -9.07
N GLY A 131 -2.98 7.67 -9.47
CA GLY A 131 -1.88 7.42 -8.57
C GLY A 131 -1.09 8.68 -8.23
N ILE A 132 -0.18 8.55 -7.26
CA ILE A 132 0.64 9.66 -6.75
C ILE A 132 1.43 10.37 -7.85
N PHE A 133 1.90 9.64 -8.87
CA PHE A 133 2.65 10.21 -9.99
C PHE A 133 1.84 10.38 -11.27
N ARG A 134 0.50 10.49 -11.16
CA ARG A 134 -0.40 10.68 -12.31
C ARG A 134 0.01 11.81 -13.26
N ASN A 135 0.56 12.87 -12.73
CA ASN A 135 0.90 14.09 -13.47
C ASN A 135 2.42 14.32 -13.62
N ILE A 136 3.24 13.29 -13.44
CA ILE A 136 4.68 13.42 -13.42
C ILE A 136 5.25 13.98 -14.73
N GLU A 137 4.58 13.73 -15.86
CA GLU A 137 4.94 14.25 -17.18
C GLU A 137 4.77 15.78 -17.30
N LYS A 138 4.08 16.43 -16.35
CA LYS A 138 3.91 17.90 -16.31
C LYS A 138 5.07 18.61 -15.63
N LEU A 139 6.02 17.88 -15.07
CA LEU A 139 7.23 18.44 -14.50
C LEU A 139 8.15 18.96 -15.60
N ALA A 140 8.90 20.00 -15.28
CA ALA A 140 9.90 20.60 -16.16
C ALA A 140 11.20 20.80 -15.40
N LYS A 141 12.30 20.97 -16.12
CA LYS A 141 13.60 21.28 -15.53
C LYS A 141 13.51 22.50 -14.62
N GLY A 142 13.96 22.32 -13.38
CA GLY A 142 13.99 23.35 -12.34
C GLY A 142 12.83 23.27 -11.36
N ASP A 143 11.78 22.46 -11.63
CA ASP A 143 10.70 22.22 -10.66
C ASP A 143 11.27 21.58 -9.40
N GLU A 144 10.63 21.87 -8.25
CA GLU A 144 11.12 21.47 -6.95
C GLU A 144 10.47 20.17 -6.50
N ILE A 145 11.29 19.32 -5.85
CA ILE A 145 10.88 18.11 -5.16
C ILE A 145 11.47 18.16 -3.76
N GLN A 146 10.69 17.88 -2.76
CA GLN A 146 11.12 17.85 -1.37
C GLN A 146 10.89 16.46 -0.79
N ILE A 147 11.85 15.98 -0.02
CA ILE A 147 11.75 14.74 0.76
C ILE A 147 11.88 15.08 2.23
N GLU A 148 10.81 14.87 2.97
CA GLU A 148 10.81 14.94 4.44
C GLU A 148 11.26 13.60 5.01
N TYR A 149 12.11 13.65 6.02
CA TYR A 149 12.58 12.50 6.78
C TYR A 149 11.77 12.30 8.07
N GLY A 150 11.94 11.14 8.71
CA GLY A 150 11.25 10.81 9.95
C GLY A 150 11.56 11.75 11.13
N ASP A 151 12.72 12.44 11.12
CA ASP A 151 13.09 13.49 12.09
C ASP A 151 12.54 14.88 11.73
N GLY A 152 11.76 15.00 10.65
CA GLY A 152 11.22 16.26 10.13
C GLY A 152 12.21 17.09 9.30
N SER A 153 13.44 16.62 9.07
CA SER A 153 14.38 17.31 8.18
C SER A 153 13.92 17.18 6.72
N ILE A 154 14.19 18.23 5.91
CA ILE A 154 13.78 18.28 4.51
C ILE A 154 15.03 18.31 3.63
N LYS A 155 14.99 17.51 2.54
CA LYS A 155 15.96 17.53 1.47
C LYS A 155 15.30 18.08 0.20
N ASP A 156 15.92 19.13 -0.36
CA ASP A 156 15.42 19.78 -1.55
C ASP A 156 16.14 19.25 -2.80
N PHE A 157 15.37 18.99 -3.85
CA PHE A 157 15.84 18.52 -5.15
C PHE A 157 15.23 19.39 -6.25
N LYS A 158 15.86 19.36 -7.43
CA LYS A 158 15.32 19.99 -8.63
C LYS A 158 15.30 19.01 -9.78
N VAL A 159 14.21 19.02 -10.53
CA VAL A 159 14.11 18.26 -11.77
C VAL A 159 15.18 18.72 -12.73
N VAL A 160 16.01 17.82 -13.22
CA VAL A 160 17.00 18.09 -14.25
C VAL A 160 16.50 17.73 -15.64
N GLU A 161 15.68 16.66 -15.73
CA GLU A 161 15.12 16.15 -16.97
C GLU A 161 13.87 15.33 -16.70
N VAL A 162 12.95 15.30 -17.66
CA VAL A 162 11.78 14.40 -17.69
C VAL A 162 11.82 13.62 -18.99
N ILE A 163 11.81 12.29 -18.90
CA ILE A 163 11.91 11.41 -20.07
C ILE A 163 10.71 10.49 -20.09
N GLN A 164 10.07 10.38 -21.25
CA GLN A 164 9.06 9.35 -21.49
C GLN A 164 9.69 8.24 -22.32
N VAL A 165 9.61 7.00 -21.82
CA VAL A 165 10.09 5.82 -22.52
C VAL A 165 8.91 4.97 -22.96
N SER A 166 8.97 4.40 -24.17
CA SER A 166 8.02 3.39 -24.65
C SER A 166 8.53 2.02 -24.22
N ILE A 167 7.64 1.20 -23.70
CA ILE A 167 7.90 -0.23 -23.50
C ILE A 167 7.51 -0.90 -24.83
N GLU A 168 8.50 -1.41 -25.57
CA GLU A 168 8.28 -2.23 -26.75
C GLU A 168 8.17 -3.72 -26.38
#